data_484d115bd7d7a4a2b2845d5042ade0cb
#
_entry.id   484d115bd7d7a4a2b2845d5042ade0cb
#
_cell.length_a   1.000
_cell.length_b   1.000
_cell.length_c   1.000
_cell.angle_alpha   90.00
_cell.angle_beta   90.00
_cell.angle_gamma   90.00
#
_symmetry.space_group_name_H-M   'P 1'
#
loop_
_entity.id
_entity.type
_entity.pdbx_description
1 polymer ?
#
loop_
_entity_poly.entity_id
_entity_poly.type
_entity_poly.pdbx_seq_one_letter_code
_entity_poly.pdbx_strand_id
1 'polypeptide(L)'
;MSIKASEISDLIKQKIEQFQAATEASDVGTVVSVTDGIVRIHGLGDVAYGEMIEFPGNTFGTALNLEQDSVGAVVLGDYKHISEGDTVKTTGRILEVPVGEALLGRVVNSLGVPIDGKGPIAASETSPIEKVAPGVIQRQSVDQPVQTGLKAIDSMVPVGRGQRELIIGDRQTGKTAVAVDAIINQKGTGIKCIYVAIGQKLSSIAGVVRKLEEHGAMEHTIVVAAGAADSAAMQYIAPYSGCAMGEFFRDRGEDALIVFDDLTKQAWAYRQVSLLLRRPPGREAYPGDVFYLHSRLLERASRINADYVEQLTGGKVKGKTGSLTALPIIETQAGDVSAFVPTNVISITDGQIYLETDLFNAGIRPAINAGLSVSRVGGAAQTKIIKKLGGGIRLALAQYRELAAFAQFASDLDETTRKQLDRGKRVTELLKQPQYSPLSVAEMAVTLYAVDGGFTDTVPVEKLGDFERALHSHMKVNYAELMDKINATGDWGDEIKAEMKQGVEEFAQTGSY
;
A
#
# COMPACT_ATOMS: atom_id res chain seq x y z
N MET A 1 -18.29 -75.55 -5.91
CA MET A 1 -19.30 -74.67 -6.53
C MET A 1 -18.57 -73.80 -7.57
N SER A 2 -18.89 -74.03 -8.85
CA SER A 2 -18.32 -73.20 -9.93
C SER A 2 -19.17 -71.96 -10.06
N ILE A 3 -18.55 -70.82 -9.81
CA ILE A 3 -19.16 -69.48 -10.01
C ILE A 3 -19.48 -69.35 -11.50
N LYS A 4 -20.73 -69.10 -11.84
CA LYS A 4 -21.16 -68.93 -13.23
C LYS A 4 -20.55 -67.66 -13.83
N ALA A 5 -20.20 -67.70 -15.11
CA ALA A 5 -19.57 -66.56 -15.82
C ALA A 5 -20.44 -65.30 -15.77
N SER A 6 -21.75 -65.39 -15.62
CA SER A 6 -22.68 -64.29 -15.41
C SER A 6 -22.45 -63.57 -14.06
N GLU A 7 -22.17 -64.31 -12.96
CA GLU A 7 -21.97 -63.80 -11.63
C GLU A 7 -20.64 -63.04 -11.54
N ILE A 8 -19.63 -63.48 -12.29
CA ILE A 8 -18.36 -62.78 -12.41
C ILE A 8 -18.52 -61.46 -13.18
N SER A 9 -19.33 -61.45 -14.23
CA SER A 9 -19.63 -60.27 -15.02
C SER A 9 -20.38 -59.21 -14.20
N ASP A 10 -21.34 -59.65 -13.38
CA ASP A 10 -22.11 -58.74 -12.51
C ASP A 10 -21.25 -58.18 -11.36
N LEU A 11 -20.36 -58.98 -10.81
CA LEU A 11 -19.37 -58.53 -9.81
C LEU A 11 -18.37 -57.52 -10.37
N ILE A 12 -17.96 -57.71 -11.63
CA ILE A 12 -17.06 -56.77 -12.32
C ILE A 12 -17.82 -55.47 -12.63
N LYS A 13 -19.07 -55.55 -13.08
CA LYS A 13 -19.89 -54.35 -13.28
C LYS A 13 -20.12 -53.57 -11.99
N GLN A 14 -20.48 -54.26 -10.91
CA GLN A 14 -20.62 -53.64 -9.59
C GLN A 14 -19.30 -52.97 -9.11
N LYS A 15 -18.16 -53.62 -9.33
CA LYS A 15 -16.86 -53.00 -8.99
C LYS A 15 -16.52 -51.82 -9.88
N ILE A 16 -16.85 -51.82 -11.16
CA ILE A 16 -16.66 -50.70 -12.08
C ILE A 16 -17.57 -49.52 -11.69
N GLU A 17 -18.84 -49.80 -11.37
CA GLU A 17 -19.78 -48.79 -10.87
C GLU A 17 -19.32 -48.21 -9.52
N GLN A 18 -18.84 -49.06 -8.60
CA GLN A 18 -18.23 -48.57 -7.34
C GLN A 18 -16.93 -47.78 -7.56
N PHE A 19 -16.12 -48.13 -8.57
CA PHE A 19 -14.93 -47.43 -8.91
C PHE A 19 -15.22 -46.05 -9.57
N GLN A 20 -16.25 -45.99 -10.44
CA GLN A 20 -16.74 -44.73 -10.99
C GLN A 20 -17.35 -43.83 -9.90
N ALA A 21 -18.15 -44.39 -9.00
CA ALA A 21 -18.69 -43.68 -7.86
C ALA A 21 -17.56 -43.19 -6.89
N ALA A 22 -16.50 -43.99 -6.72
CA ALA A 22 -15.34 -43.59 -5.91
C ALA A 22 -14.50 -42.48 -6.58
N THR A 23 -14.46 -42.42 -7.91
CA THR A 23 -13.75 -41.36 -8.66
C THR A 23 -14.55 -40.05 -8.66
N GLU A 24 -15.88 -40.13 -8.74
CA GLU A 24 -16.76 -38.98 -8.55
C GLU A 24 -16.80 -38.52 -7.08
N ALA A 25 -16.58 -39.41 -6.12
CA ALA A 25 -16.53 -39.10 -4.69
C ALA A 25 -15.23 -38.40 -4.25
N SER A 26 -14.16 -38.41 -5.06
CA SER A 26 -12.90 -37.69 -4.71
C SER A 26 -13.04 -36.16 -4.82
N ASP A 27 -13.96 -35.69 -5.66
CA ASP A 27 -14.22 -34.26 -5.87
C ASP A 27 -15.33 -33.72 -4.96
N VAL A 28 -15.90 -34.56 -4.11
CA VAL A 28 -16.99 -34.23 -3.19
C VAL A 28 -16.56 -34.50 -1.75
N GLY A 29 -16.87 -33.56 -0.87
CA GLY A 29 -16.64 -33.67 0.56
C GLY A 29 -17.91 -33.43 1.37
N THR A 30 -17.83 -33.76 2.65
CA THR A 30 -18.92 -33.54 3.62
C THR A 30 -18.43 -32.64 4.74
N VAL A 31 -19.21 -31.62 5.08
CA VAL A 31 -18.95 -30.74 6.20
C VAL A 31 -19.02 -31.50 7.53
N VAL A 32 -17.93 -31.49 8.28
CA VAL A 32 -17.83 -32.16 9.59
C VAL A 32 -18.13 -31.17 10.72
N SER A 33 -17.70 -29.91 10.58
CA SER A 33 -17.97 -28.85 11.56
C SER A 33 -17.84 -27.48 10.93
N VAL A 34 -18.60 -26.52 11.46
CA VAL A 34 -18.56 -25.10 11.09
C VAL A 34 -18.34 -24.25 12.34
N THR A 35 -17.34 -23.39 12.34
CA THR A 35 -17.05 -22.48 13.47
C THR A 35 -16.49 -21.16 12.92
N ASP A 36 -17.22 -20.07 13.12
CA ASP A 36 -16.80 -18.72 12.71
C ASP A 36 -16.30 -18.59 11.26
N GLY A 37 -16.98 -19.27 10.33
CA GLY A 37 -16.63 -19.27 8.92
C GLY A 37 -15.47 -20.18 8.55
N ILE A 38 -14.93 -20.94 9.50
CA ILE A 38 -13.99 -22.04 9.24
C ILE A 38 -14.78 -23.35 9.18
N VAL A 39 -14.57 -24.12 8.13
CA VAL A 39 -15.26 -25.39 7.89
C VAL A 39 -14.24 -26.50 7.82
N ARG A 40 -14.47 -27.56 8.59
CA ARG A 40 -13.75 -28.83 8.40
C ARG A 40 -14.57 -29.74 7.50
N ILE A 41 -13.92 -30.29 6.52
CA ILE A 41 -14.52 -31.10 5.45
C ILE A 41 -13.83 -32.46 5.46
N HIS A 42 -14.60 -33.53 5.43
CA HIS A 42 -14.09 -34.87 5.19
C HIS A 42 -14.24 -35.21 3.70
N GLY A 43 -13.22 -35.78 3.10
CA GLY A 43 -13.15 -36.01 1.66
C GLY A 43 -12.30 -34.94 0.96
N LEU A 44 -12.60 -34.66 -0.32
CA LEU A 44 -11.81 -33.73 -1.16
C LEU A 44 -10.34 -34.13 -1.27
N GLY A 45 -10.07 -35.41 -1.58
CA GLY A 45 -8.71 -35.97 -1.56
C GLY A 45 -7.70 -35.28 -2.49
N ASP A 46 -8.18 -34.70 -3.59
CA ASP A 46 -7.35 -34.10 -4.64
C ASP A 46 -7.35 -32.54 -4.60
N VAL A 47 -7.99 -31.93 -3.59
CA VAL A 47 -8.05 -30.48 -3.47
C VAL A 47 -6.66 -29.86 -3.28
N ALA A 48 -6.36 -28.78 -4.01
CA ALA A 48 -5.11 -28.06 -3.88
C ALA A 48 -5.20 -26.93 -2.81
N TYR A 49 -4.06 -26.56 -2.22
CA TYR A 49 -3.99 -25.40 -1.35
C TYR A 49 -4.39 -24.12 -2.10
N GLY A 50 -5.30 -23.34 -1.52
CA GLY A 50 -5.83 -22.12 -2.14
C GLY A 50 -6.92 -22.35 -3.18
N GLU A 51 -7.32 -23.60 -3.42
CA GLU A 51 -8.41 -23.93 -4.33
C GLU A 51 -9.76 -23.48 -3.76
N MET A 52 -10.64 -23.03 -4.65
CA MET A 52 -12.02 -22.68 -4.31
C MET A 52 -12.86 -23.95 -4.10
N ILE A 53 -13.62 -23.94 -3.03
CA ILE A 53 -14.60 -24.97 -2.69
C ILE A 53 -15.99 -24.35 -2.78
N GLU A 54 -16.90 -25.03 -3.44
CA GLU A 54 -18.31 -24.66 -3.55
C GLU A 54 -19.11 -25.28 -2.41
N PHE A 55 -19.81 -24.43 -1.67
CA PHE A 55 -20.73 -24.78 -0.59
C PHE A 55 -22.19 -24.61 -1.03
N PRO A 56 -23.18 -25.17 -0.32
CA PRO A 56 -24.58 -24.92 -0.59
C PRO A 56 -24.91 -23.42 -0.64
N GLY A 57 -25.93 -23.04 -1.42
CA GLY A 57 -26.37 -21.66 -1.53
C GLY A 57 -25.47 -20.76 -2.39
N ASN A 58 -24.68 -21.35 -3.30
CA ASN A 58 -23.73 -20.62 -4.17
C ASN A 58 -22.70 -19.82 -3.37
N THR A 59 -22.28 -20.34 -2.24
CA THR A 59 -21.25 -19.79 -1.37
C THR A 59 -19.92 -20.46 -1.67
N PHE A 60 -18.84 -19.70 -1.65
CA PHE A 60 -17.50 -20.22 -1.92
C PHE A 60 -16.60 -20.07 -0.71
N GLY A 61 -15.64 -20.96 -0.60
CA GLY A 61 -14.56 -20.91 0.36
C GLY A 61 -13.23 -21.25 -0.29
N THR A 62 -12.16 -21.21 0.47
CA THR A 62 -10.83 -21.61 0.01
C THR A 62 -10.21 -22.62 0.95
N ALA A 63 -9.55 -23.64 0.39
CA ALA A 63 -8.82 -24.66 1.15
C ALA A 63 -7.51 -24.07 1.69
N LEU A 64 -7.34 -24.06 3.02
CA LEU A 64 -6.15 -23.51 3.68
C LEU A 64 -5.38 -24.50 4.54
N ASN A 65 -5.99 -25.64 4.89
CA ASN A 65 -5.33 -26.69 5.67
C ASN A 65 -5.64 -28.03 5.04
N LEU A 66 -4.62 -28.73 4.58
CA LEU A 66 -4.73 -30.04 3.95
C LEU A 66 -4.16 -31.08 4.90
N GLU A 67 -5.05 -31.89 5.49
CA GLU A 67 -4.71 -33.00 6.38
C GLU A 67 -5.03 -34.31 5.66
N GLN A 68 -4.53 -35.44 6.18
CA GLN A 68 -4.70 -36.74 5.53
C GLN A 68 -6.16 -37.12 5.34
N ASP A 69 -7.03 -36.83 6.32
CA ASP A 69 -8.43 -37.24 6.33
C ASP A 69 -9.42 -36.07 6.32
N SER A 70 -8.91 -34.82 6.30
CA SER A 70 -9.76 -33.65 6.35
C SER A 70 -9.13 -32.42 5.70
N VAL A 71 -10.00 -31.52 5.23
CA VAL A 71 -9.62 -30.23 4.67
C VAL A 71 -10.20 -29.14 5.55
N GLY A 72 -9.34 -28.20 5.98
CA GLY A 72 -9.76 -26.97 6.62
C GLY A 72 -9.96 -25.89 5.58
N ALA A 73 -11.19 -25.41 5.43
CA ALA A 73 -11.56 -24.37 4.49
C ALA A 73 -12.07 -23.13 5.22
N VAL A 74 -11.91 -21.99 4.56
CA VAL A 74 -12.40 -20.69 5.04
C VAL A 74 -13.49 -20.20 4.09
N VAL A 75 -14.68 -19.91 4.61
CA VAL A 75 -15.80 -19.42 3.81
C VAL A 75 -15.61 -17.94 3.51
N LEU A 76 -15.83 -17.58 2.26
CA LEU A 76 -15.68 -16.21 1.74
C LEU A 76 -17.07 -15.54 1.68
N GLY A 77 -17.56 -15.08 2.81
CA GLY A 77 -18.89 -14.44 2.92
C GLY A 77 -19.72 -14.92 4.09
N ASP A 78 -21.05 -14.93 3.91
CA ASP A 78 -21.98 -15.44 4.94
C ASP A 78 -21.95 -16.96 4.97
N TYR A 79 -21.75 -17.51 6.16
CA TYR A 79 -21.63 -18.95 6.41
C TYR A 79 -22.77 -19.53 7.27
N LYS A 80 -23.74 -18.70 7.69
CA LYS A 80 -24.78 -19.10 8.66
C LYS A 80 -25.71 -20.20 8.16
N HIS A 81 -25.79 -20.35 6.85
CA HIS A 81 -26.63 -21.37 6.20
C HIS A 81 -25.91 -22.70 6.00
N ILE A 82 -24.59 -22.75 6.24
CA ILE A 82 -23.80 -23.99 6.11
C ILE A 82 -23.94 -24.80 7.39
N SER A 83 -24.27 -26.08 7.24
CA SER A 83 -24.52 -27.00 8.35
C SER A 83 -23.64 -28.26 8.25
N GLU A 84 -23.45 -28.92 9.39
CA GLU A 84 -22.83 -30.26 9.41
C GLU A 84 -23.62 -31.25 8.56
N GLY A 85 -22.93 -32.05 7.77
CA GLY A 85 -23.51 -33.00 6.83
C GLY A 85 -23.73 -32.42 5.42
N ASP A 86 -23.55 -31.13 5.22
CA ASP A 86 -23.67 -30.53 3.89
C ASP A 86 -22.60 -31.05 2.94
N THR A 87 -23.01 -31.20 1.68
CA THR A 87 -22.11 -31.63 0.61
C THR A 87 -21.41 -30.42 -0.01
N VAL A 88 -20.10 -30.54 -0.21
CA VAL A 88 -19.24 -29.50 -0.84
C VAL A 88 -18.48 -30.11 -2.01
N LYS A 89 -18.04 -29.25 -2.95
CA LYS A 89 -17.35 -29.70 -4.15
C LYS A 89 -16.09 -28.86 -4.39
N THR A 90 -15.04 -29.48 -4.92
CA THR A 90 -13.90 -28.78 -5.49
C THR A 90 -14.30 -28.09 -6.78
N THR A 91 -13.66 -26.99 -7.10
CA THR A 91 -13.93 -26.25 -8.35
C THR A 91 -12.82 -26.39 -9.39
N GLY A 92 -11.68 -26.97 -9.01
CA GLY A 92 -10.48 -27.05 -9.86
C GLY A 92 -9.85 -25.68 -10.15
N ARG A 93 -10.28 -24.61 -9.46
CA ARG A 93 -9.82 -23.23 -9.69
C ARG A 93 -9.30 -22.61 -8.41
N ILE A 94 -8.18 -21.90 -8.52
CA ILE A 94 -7.66 -21.07 -7.45
C ILE A 94 -8.48 -19.77 -7.38
N LEU A 95 -8.58 -19.17 -6.20
CA LEU A 95 -9.34 -17.94 -5.99
C LEU A 95 -8.82 -16.80 -6.88
N GLU A 96 -9.71 -16.26 -7.69
CA GLU A 96 -9.46 -15.16 -8.61
C GLU A 96 -10.35 -13.96 -8.33
N VAL A 97 -9.89 -12.78 -8.76
CA VAL A 97 -10.65 -11.53 -8.68
C VAL A 97 -10.69 -10.85 -10.05
N PRO A 98 -11.75 -10.08 -10.35
CA PRO A 98 -11.78 -9.25 -11.55
C PRO A 98 -10.66 -8.21 -11.50
N VAL A 99 -10.07 -7.95 -12.67
CA VAL A 99 -9.01 -6.96 -12.86
C VAL A 99 -9.30 -6.12 -14.10
N GLY A 100 -8.71 -4.96 -14.20
CA GLY A 100 -8.82 -4.11 -15.39
C GLY A 100 -9.26 -2.68 -15.11
N GLU A 101 -9.27 -1.87 -16.16
CA GLU A 101 -9.64 -0.45 -16.07
C GLU A 101 -11.09 -0.22 -15.64
N ALA A 102 -11.98 -1.21 -15.87
CA ALA A 102 -13.39 -1.13 -15.45
C ALA A 102 -13.58 -0.99 -13.93
N LEU A 103 -12.55 -1.31 -13.14
CA LEU A 103 -12.57 -1.14 -11.68
C LEU A 103 -12.17 0.27 -11.23
N LEU A 104 -11.58 1.10 -12.09
CA LEU A 104 -11.23 2.47 -11.74
C LEU A 104 -12.50 3.28 -11.38
N GLY A 105 -12.43 4.05 -10.32
CA GLY A 105 -13.57 4.82 -9.80
C GLY A 105 -14.57 4.00 -8.99
N ARG A 106 -14.29 2.71 -8.74
CA ARG A 106 -15.20 1.80 -8.06
C ARG A 106 -14.71 1.43 -6.65
N VAL A 107 -15.68 1.10 -5.80
CA VAL A 107 -15.44 0.51 -4.48
C VAL A 107 -15.94 -0.92 -4.51
N VAL A 108 -15.03 -1.86 -4.24
CA VAL A 108 -15.30 -3.29 -4.28
C VAL A 108 -14.94 -3.96 -2.95
N ASN A 109 -15.51 -5.13 -2.69
CA ASN A 109 -15.09 -5.97 -1.57
C ASN A 109 -13.83 -6.80 -1.93
N SER A 110 -13.39 -7.66 -1.02
CA SER A 110 -12.20 -8.51 -1.22
C SER A 110 -12.31 -9.53 -2.37
N LEU A 111 -13.50 -9.79 -2.87
CA LEU A 111 -13.75 -10.65 -4.04
C LEU A 111 -13.91 -9.85 -5.34
N GLY A 112 -13.74 -8.53 -5.31
CA GLY A 112 -13.95 -7.66 -6.45
C GLY A 112 -15.42 -7.38 -6.80
N VAL A 113 -16.36 -7.72 -5.89
CA VAL A 113 -17.77 -7.42 -6.05
C VAL A 113 -18.03 -5.96 -5.69
N PRO A 114 -18.71 -5.16 -6.55
CA PRO A 114 -18.98 -3.76 -6.25
C PRO A 114 -19.91 -3.60 -5.05
N ILE A 115 -19.57 -2.64 -4.18
CA ILE A 115 -20.33 -2.27 -2.98
C ILE A 115 -20.70 -0.78 -2.95
N ASP A 116 -20.44 -0.05 -4.03
CA ASP A 116 -20.65 1.39 -4.16
C ASP A 116 -22.04 1.78 -4.70
N GLY A 117 -22.90 0.81 -4.95
CA GLY A 117 -24.24 1.06 -5.51
C GLY A 117 -24.28 1.52 -6.97
N LYS A 118 -23.13 1.54 -7.67
CA LYS A 118 -23.03 1.99 -9.07
C LYS A 118 -23.29 0.86 -10.09
N GLY A 119 -23.86 -0.25 -9.66
CA GLY A 119 -24.17 -1.41 -10.50
C GLY A 119 -22.98 -2.35 -10.76
N PRO A 120 -23.18 -3.42 -11.55
CA PRO A 120 -22.16 -4.41 -11.84
C PRO A 120 -20.97 -3.84 -12.62
N ILE A 121 -19.81 -4.45 -12.46
CA ILE A 121 -18.59 -4.08 -13.17
C ILE A 121 -18.41 -5.03 -14.35
N ALA A 122 -18.28 -4.49 -15.57
CA ALA A 122 -18.01 -5.25 -16.77
C ALA A 122 -16.50 -5.53 -16.92
N ALA A 123 -15.93 -6.25 -15.96
CA ALA A 123 -14.55 -6.71 -16.07
C ALA A 123 -14.47 -7.91 -17.02
N SER A 124 -13.59 -7.85 -18.00
CA SER A 124 -13.37 -8.92 -18.98
C SER A 124 -12.31 -9.92 -18.59
N GLU A 125 -11.52 -9.61 -17.57
CA GLU A 125 -10.36 -10.41 -17.15
C GLU A 125 -10.41 -10.66 -15.63
N THR A 126 -9.88 -11.81 -15.25
CA THR A 126 -9.66 -12.20 -13.86
C THR A 126 -8.20 -12.48 -13.61
N SER A 127 -7.78 -12.45 -12.37
CA SER A 127 -6.41 -12.74 -11.97
C SER A 127 -6.39 -13.46 -10.63
N PRO A 128 -5.59 -14.54 -10.48
CA PRO A 128 -5.39 -15.18 -9.19
C PRO A 128 -4.92 -14.18 -8.14
N ILE A 129 -5.48 -14.26 -6.93
CA ILE A 129 -5.06 -13.39 -5.83
C ILE A 129 -3.67 -13.74 -5.29
N GLU A 130 -3.28 -15.01 -5.35
CA GLU A 130 -1.96 -15.50 -4.98
C GLU A 130 -1.12 -15.72 -6.25
N LYS A 131 -0.01 -15.01 -6.33
CA LYS A 131 0.96 -15.13 -7.43
C LYS A 131 2.38 -15.09 -6.89
N VAL A 132 3.27 -15.74 -7.59
CA VAL A 132 4.70 -15.63 -7.33
C VAL A 132 5.19 -14.25 -7.75
N ALA A 133 5.98 -13.60 -6.90
CA ALA A 133 6.59 -12.31 -7.20
C ALA A 133 7.58 -12.42 -8.38
N PRO A 134 7.79 -11.34 -9.16
CA PRO A 134 8.81 -11.31 -10.19
C PRO A 134 10.21 -11.66 -9.65
N GLY A 135 10.94 -12.52 -10.35
CA GLY A 135 12.29 -12.93 -10.00
C GLY A 135 13.33 -11.83 -10.22
N VAL A 136 14.57 -12.07 -9.81
CA VAL A 136 15.66 -11.09 -9.87
C VAL A 136 15.93 -10.57 -11.30
N ILE A 137 15.93 -11.47 -12.30
CA ILE A 137 16.23 -11.11 -13.70
C ILE A 137 15.10 -10.28 -14.33
N GLN A 138 13.87 -10.40 -13.82
CA GLN A 138 12.68 -9.73 -14.32
C GLN A 138 12.54 -8.30 -13.79
N ARG A 139 13.30 -7.97 -12.74
CA ARG A 139 13.26 -6.67 -12.07
C ARG A 139 14.19 -5.66 -12.73
N GLN A 140 13.84 -4.40 -12.58
CA GLN A 140 14.65 -3.26 -12.92
C GLN A 140 14.89 -2.39 -11.69
N SER A 141 16.02 -1.66 -11.69
CA SER A 141 16.33 -0.70 -10.61
C SER A 141 15.28 0.39 -10.50
N VAL A 142 14.99 0.80 -9.28
CA VAL A 142 14.08 1.91 -8.96
C VAL A 142 14.84 3.22 -9.14
N ASP A 143 14.50 4.00 -10.16
CA ASP A 143 15.18 5.24 -10.55
C ASP A 143 14.22 6.36 -10.94
N GLN A 144 12.90 6.16 -10.75
CA GLN A 144 11.89 7.17 -11.03
C GLN A 144 11.08 7.46 -9.77
N PRO A 145 10.80 8.75 -9.46
CA PRO A 145 10.05 9.11 -8.27
C PRO A 145 8.55 8.78 -8.37
N VAL A 146 7.96 8.44 -7.23
CA VAL A 146 6.55 8.65 -6.95
C VAL A 146 6.45 9.93 -6.14
N GLN A 147 5.96 11.00 -6.75
CA GLN A 147 5.77 12.26 -6.04
C GLN A 147 4.56 12.14 -5.11
N THR A 148 4.81 12.23 -3.81
CA THR A 148 3.72 12.17 -2.82
C THR A 148 3.02 13.51 -2.66
N GLY A 149 3.67 14.59 -3.07
CA GLY A 149 3.20 15.95 -2.87
C GLY A 149 3.42 16.47 -1.46
N LEU A 150 4.07 15.70 -0.61
CA LEU A 150 4.41 16.06 0.77
C LEU A 150 5.88 16.47 0.86
N LYS A 151 6.13 17.74 1.22
CA LYS A 151 7.49 18.31 1.31
C LYS A 151 8.43 17.44 2.13
N ALA A 152 7.96 16.99 3.28
CA ALA A 152 8.77 16.21 4.21
C ALA A 152 9.16 14.83 3.66
N ILE A 153 8.30 14.20 2.85
CA ILE A 153 8.57 12.90 2.25
C ILE A 153 9.47 13.06 1.02
N ASP A 154 9.04 13.85 0.06
CA ASP A 154 9.72 13.96 -1.23
C ASP A 154 11.14 14.55 -1.10
N SER A 155 11.38 15.39 -0.09
CA SER A 155 12.71 15.96 0.19
C SER A 155 13.62 15.05 1.04
N MET A 156 13.07 14.28 2.00
CA MET A 156 13.87 13.58 2.99
C MET A 156 13.80 12.04 2.90
N VAL A 157 12.64 11.49 2.53
CA VAL A 157 12.35 10.05 2.51
C VAL A 157 11.66 9.70 1.20
N PRO A 158 12.31 9.93 0.06
CA PRO A 158 11.67 9.81 -1.25
C PRO A 158 11.27 8.38 -1.56
N VAL A 159 10.14 8.24 -2.24
CA VAL A 159 9.57 6.97 -2.68
C VAL A 159 9.74 6.83 -4.19
N GLY A 160 10.25 5.70 -4.64
CA GLY A 160 10.43 5.41 -6.07
C GLY A 160 9.37 4.44 -6.61
N ARG A 161 9.17 4.46 -7.92
CA ARG A 161 8.25 3.55 -8.63
C ARG A 161 8.74 2.11 -8.54
N GLY A 162 7.96 1.27 -7.86
CA GLY A 162 8.30 -0.13 -7.57
C GLY A 162 8.92 -0.35 -6.20
N GLN A 163 9.07 0.69 -5.38
CA GLN A 163 9.56 0.61 -4.00
C GLN A 163 8.44 0.19 -3.04
N ARG A 164 8.85 -0.43 -1.93
CA ARG A 164 7.99 -0.72 -0.77
C ARG A 164 8.41 0.19 0.36
N GLU A 165 7.62 1.21 0.64
CA GLU A 165 7.91 2.16 1.72
C GLU A 165 6.85 2.05 2.81
N LEU A 166 7.26 1.64 4.00
CA LEU A 166 6.38 1.45 5.14
C LEU A 166 5.96 2.79 5.76
N ILE A 167 4.67 2.96 6.03
CA ILE A 167 4.16 4.05 6.88
C ILE A 167 3.82 3.45 8.24
N ILE A 168 4.54 3.89 9.29
CA ILE A 168 4.45 3.30 10.62
C ILE A 168 4.25 4.37 11.70
N GLY A 169 3.45 4.08 12.70
CA GLY A 169 3.18 4.95 13.85
C GLY A 169 1.93 4.55 14.63
N ASP A 170 1.71 5.21 15.74
CA ASP A 170 0.56 4.96 16.62
C ASP A 170 -0.77 5.36 15.97
N ARG A 171 -1.87 5.01 16.64
CA ARG A 171 -3.21 5.43 16.20
C ARG A 171 -3.30 6.95 16.08
N GLN A 172 -4.03 7.42 15.05
CA GLN A 172 -4.34 8.84 14.83
C GLN A 172 -3.12 9.76 14.64
N THR A 173 -1.96 9.22 14.25
CA THR A 173 -0.77 10.03 13.91
C THR A 173 -0.76 10.54 12.47
N GLY A 174 -1.80 10.25 11.68
CA GLY A 174 -1.93 10.74 10.31
C GLY A 174 -1.47 9.77 9.21
N LYS A 175 -1.26 8.47 9.50
CA LYS A 175 -0.81 7.46 8.52
C LYS A 175 -1.70 7.41 7.27
N THR A 176 -3.01 7.27 7.46
CA THR A 176 -3.98 7.26 6.36
C THR A 176 -3.97 8.57 5.57
N ALA A 177 -3.82 9.73 6.24
CA ALA A 177 -3.77 11.03 5.57
C ALA A 177 -2.56 11.13 4.62
N VAL A 178 -1.38 10.69 5.05
CA VAL A 178 -0.17 10.63 4.21
C VAL A 178 -0.41 9.76 2.96
N ALA A 179 -1.02 8.59 3.14
CA ALA A 179 -1.31 7.69 2.03
C ALA A 179 -2.35 8.27 1.06
N VAL A 180 -3.40 8.93 1.58
CA VAL A 180 -4.43 9.58 0.76
C VAL A 180 -3.87 10.77 -0.01
N ASP A 181 -3.00 11.59 0.62
CA ASP A 181 -2.29 12.68 -0.06
C ASP A 181 -1.44 12.16 -1.22
N ALA A 182 -0.72 11.05 -1.02
CA ALA A 182 0.05 10.41 -2.08
C ALA A 182 -0.83 9.95 -3.25
N ILE A 183 -2.04 9.43 -2.99
CA ILE A 183 -3.00 9.05 -4.04
C ILE A 183 -3.54 10.28 -4.77
N ILE A 184 -3.93 11.33 -4.04
CA ILE A 184 -4.46 12.58 -4.62
C ILE A 184 -3.43 13.20 -5.58
N ASN A 185 -2.16 13.17 -5.19
CA ASN A 185 -1.07 13.75 -6.00
C ASN A 185 -0.79 12.96 -7.30
N GLN A 186 -1.33 11.75 -7.47
CA GLN A 186 -1.15 11.00 -8.72
C GLN A 186 -2.08 11.44 -9.85
N LYS A 187 -2.98 12.39 -9.61
CA LYS A 187 -3.85 12.95 -10.65
C LYS A 187 -3.02 13.51 -11.82
N GLY A 188 -3.26 13.01 -13.02
CA GLY A 188 -2.55 13.45 -14.22
C GLY A 188 -1.15 12.84 -14.44
N THR A 189 -0.64 12.03 -13.51
CA THR A 189 0.68 11.38 -13.65
C THR A 189 0.65 10.07 -14.46
N GLY A 190 -0.54 9.53 -14.69
CA GLY A 190 -0.74 8.21 -15.31
C GLY A 190 -0.65 7.04 -14.34
N ILE A 191 -0.25 7.25 -13.08
CA ILE A 191 -0.17 6.20 -12.07
C ILE A 191 -1.57 5.82 -11.61
N LYS A 192 -1.89 4.52 -11.68
CA LYS A 192 -3.15 3.97 -11.18
C LYS A 192 -3.00 3.64 -9.69
N CYS A 193 -4.00 3.97 -8.90
CA CYS A 193 -3.94 3.79 -7.46
C CYS A 193 -4.89 2.70 -6.98
N ILE A 194 -4.48 1.93 -6.00
CA ILE A 194 -5.32 0.96 -5.30
C ILE A 194 -5.25 1.26 -3.80
N TYR A 195 -6.39 1.56 -3.20
CA TYR A 195 -6.49 1.74 -1.75
C TYR A 195 -7.20 0.54 -1.14
N VAL A 196 -6.49 -0.22 -0.32
CA VAL A 196 -6.99 -1.41 0.35
C VAL A 196 -7.26 -1.09 1.82
N ALA A 197 -8.54 -0.97 2.19
CA ALA A 197 -8.97 -0.77 3.56
C ALA A 197 -9.19 -2.13 4.26
N ILE A 198 -8.49 -2.37 5.36
CA ILE A 198 -8.48 -3.66 6.06
C ILE A 198 -8.92 -3.47 7.50
N GLY A 199 -10.03 -4.10 7.89
CA GLY A 199 -10.52 -4.09 9.28
C GLY A 199 -10.87 -2.70 9.82
N GLN A 200 -11.14 -1.74 8.93
CA GLN A 200 -11.54 -0.39 9.31
C GLN A 200 -13.06 -0.26 9.50
N LYS A 201 -13.48 0.75 10.26
CA LYS A 201 -14.90 1.11 10.35
C LYS A 201 -15.40 1.58 8.97
N LEU A 202 -16.59 1.16 8.58
CA LEU A 202 -17.19 1.58 7.30
C LEU A 202 -17.30 3.10 7.17
N SER A 203 -17.54 3.82 8.27
CA SER A 203 -17.56 5.29 8.28
C SER A 203 -16.19 5.91 7.93
N SER A 204 -15.10 5.26 8.36
CA SER A 204 -13.73 5.71 8.01
C SER A 204 -13.45 5.47 6.54
N ILE A 205 -13.82 4.31 6.00
CA ILE A 205 -13.68 3.99 4.59
C ILE A 205 -14.49 4.96 3.73
N ALA A 206 -15.74 5.21 4.10
CA ALA A 206 -16.59 6.21 3.42
C ALA A 206 -15.99 7.62 3.46
N GLY A 207 -15.34 7.99 4.57
CA GLY A 207 -14.61 9.26 4.69
C GLY A 207 -13.45 9.36 3.71
N VAL A 208 -12.66 8.30 3.54
CA VAL A 208 -11.55 8.26 2.56
C VAL A 208 -12.09 8.35 1.13
N VAL A 209 -13.10 7.54 0.79
CA VAL A 209 -13.72 7.57 -0.55
C VAL A 209 -14.22 8.97 -0.90
N ARG A 210 -14.93 9.62 0.04
CA ARG A 210 -15.40 11.01 -0.15
C ARG A 210 -14.24 11.97 -0.39
N LYS A 211 -13.14 11.86 0.36
CA LYS A 211 -11.97 12.70 0.15
C LYS A 211 -11.33 12.50 -1.22
N LEU A 212 -11.24 11.27 -1.67
CA LEU A 212 -10.76 10.96 -3.03
C LEU A 212 -11.70 11.52 -4.11
N GLU A 213 -13.02 11.45 -3.92
CA GLU A 213 -14.01 12.02 -4.82
C GLU A 213 -13.94 13.55 -4.87
N GLU A 214 -13.88 14.22 -3.70
CA GLU A 214 -13.77 15.68 -3.59
C GLU A 214 -12.55 16.24 -4.35
N HIS A 215 -11.46 15.48 -4.42
CA HIS A 215 -10.23 15.89 -5.13
C HIS A 215 -10.13 15.32 -6.56
N GLY A 216 -11.15 14.60 -7.03
CA GLY A 216 -11.16 13.98 -8.35
C GLY A 216 -10.13 12.83 -8.48
N ALA A 217 -9.71 12.24 -7.36
CA ALA A 217 -8.74 11.16 -7.33
C ALA A 217 -9.35 9.77 -7.55
N MET A 218 -10.68 9.64 -7.42
CA MET A 218 -11.36 8.37 -7.70
C MET A 218 -11.21 7.95 -9.18
N GLU A 219 -11.06 8.88 -10.11
CA GLU A 219 -10.93 8.57 -11.54
C GLU A 219 -9.74 7.63 -11.85
N HIS A 220 -8.69 7.68 -11.05
CA HIS A 220 -7.51 6.83 -11.19
C HIS A 220 -7.33 5.85 -10.02
N THR A 221 -8.35 5.65 -9.19
CA THR A 221 -8.25 4.85 -7.95
C THR A 221 -9.29 3.73 -7.92
N ILE A 222 -8.84 2.55 -7.49
CA ILE A 222 -9.68 1.42 -7.10
C ILE A 222 -9.67 1.34 -5.58
N VAL A 223 -10.83 1.23 -4.94
CA VAL A 223 -10.93 1.01 -3.49
C VAL A 223 -11.37 -0.42 -3.22
N VAL A 224 -10.55 -1.18 -2.49
CA VAL A 224 -10.88 -2.53 -2.02
C VAL A 224 -11.18 -2.44 -0.53
N ALA A 225 -12.40 -2.76 -0.12
CA ALA A 225 -12.84 -2.61 1.26
C ALA A 225 -13.16 -3.95 1.91
N ALA A 226 -12.47 -4.22 3.02
CA ALA A 226 -12.80 -5.26 3.99
C ALA A 226 -12.98 -4.59 5.34
N GLY A 227 -14.23 -4.31 5.72
CA GLY A 227 -14.57 -3.58 6.93
C GLY A 227 -14.35 -4.40 8.21
N ALA A 228 -14.43 -3.74 9.35
CA ALA A 228 -14.28 -4.39 10.66
C ALA A 228 -15.41 -5.40 10.98
N ALA A 229 -16.54 -5.29 10.29
CA ALA A 229 -17.67 -6.23 10.42
C ALA A 229 -17.57 -7.43 9.49
N ASP A 230 -16.66 -7.39 8.51
CA ASP A 230 -16.44 -8.50 7.59
C ASP A 230 -15.67 -9.63 8.28
N SER A 231 -15.83 -10.86 7.77
CA SER A 231 -15.15 -12.03 8.32
C SER A 231 -13.63 -11.88 8.28
N ALA A 232 -12.93 -12.56 9.17
CA ALA A 232 -11.46 -12.59 9.17
C ALA A 232 -10.90 -13.08 7.83
N ALA A 233 -11.60 -13.98 7.14
CA ALA A 233 -11.24 -14.43 5.80
C ALA A 233 -11.19 -13.29 4.80
N MET A 234 -12.23 -12.45 4.76
CA MET A 234 -12.33 -11.31 3.85
C MET A 234 -11.24 -10.27 4.13
N GLN A 235 -10.95 -10.01 5.41
CA GLN A 235 -9.86 -9.11 5.82
C GLN A 235 -8.49 -9.67 5.46
N TYR A 236 -8.30 -10.98 5.55
CA TYR A 236 -7.06 -11.67 5.20
C TYR A 236 -6.75 -11.60 3.71
N ILE A 237 -7.75 -11.84 2.83
CA ILE A 237 -7.53 -11.87 1.38
C ILE A 237 -7.51 -10.49 0.72
N ALA A 238 -8.10 -9.46 1.33
CA ALA A 238 -8.22 -8.12 0.74
C ALA A 238 -6.90 -7.55 0.17
N PRO A 239 -5.76 -7.62 0.89
CA PRO A 239 -4.48 -7.15 0.36
C PRO A 239 -4.01 -7.89 -0.89
N TYR A 240 -4.24 -9.19 -0.95
CA TYR A 240 -3.87 -10.01 -2.12
C TYR A 240 -4.74 -9.67 -3.33
N SER A 241 -6.03 -9.45 -3.10
CA SER A 241 -6.98 -9.01 -4.14
C SER A 241 -6.59 -7.66 -4.72
N GLY A 242 -6.32 -6.68 -3.85
CA GLY A 242 -5.84 -5.37 -4.28
C GLY A 242 -4.49 -5.44 -5.02
N CYS A 243 -3.59 -6.29 -4.55
CA CYS A 243 -2.30 -6.53 -5.21
C CYS A 243 -2.48 -7.09 -6.62
N ALA A 244 -3.38 -8.07 -6.82
CA ALA A 244 -3.69 -8.61 -8.15
C ALA A 244 -4.25 -7.55 -9.10
N MET A 245 -5.08 -6.61 -8.59
CA MET A 245 -5.58 -5.47 -9.36
C MET A 245 -4.47 -4.49 -9.75
N GLY A 246 -3.51 -4.23 -8.86
CA GLY A 246 -2.35 -3.39 -9.14
C GLY A 246 -1.37 -4.02 -10.12
N GLU A 247 -1.13 -5.32 -10.01
CA GLU A 247 -0.29 -6.08 -10.93
C GLU A 247 -0.81 -6.09 -12.36
N PHE A 248 -2.11 -6.01 -12.56
CA PHE A 248 -2.71 -5.91 -13.89
C PHE A 248 -2.12 -4.74 -14.69
N PHE A 249 -1.95 -3.59 -14.07
CA PHE A 249 -1.37 -2.39 -14.70
C PHE A 249 0.15 -2.55 -14.86
N ARG A 250 0.86 -2.98 -13.81
CA ARG A 250 2.30 -3.23 -13.86
C ARG A 250 2.68 -4.17 -15.00
N ASP A 251 1.98 -5.30 -15.10
CA ASP A 251 2.27 -6.37 -16.06
C ASP A 251 2.01 -5.93 -17.52
N ARG A 252 1.34 -4.79 -17.72
CA ARG A 252 1.10 -4.15 -19.02
C ARG A 252 2.00 -2.95 -19.31
N GLY A 253 3.03 -2.74 -18.49
CA GLY A 253 3.98 -1.64 -18.67
C GLY A 253 3.44 -0.29 -18.24
N GLU A 254 2.53 -0.29 -17.27
CA GLU A 254 2.02 0.90 -16.59
C GLU A 254 2.55 0.97 -15.16
N ASP A 255 2.34 2.12 -14.51
CA ASP A 255 2.72 2.32 -13.14
C ASP A 255 1.50 2.31 -12.23
N ALA A 256 1.59 1.59 -11.11
CA ALA A 256 0.57 1.53 -10.09
C ALA A 256 1.13 1.80 -8.69
N LEU A 257 0.29 2.38 -7.83
CA LEU A 257 0.54 2.64 -6.42
C LEU A 257 -0.52 1.91 -5.59
N ILE A 258 -0.10 1.05 -4.68
CA ILE A 258 -1.00 0.37 -3.76
C ILE A 258 -0.76 0.78 -2.31
N VAL A 259 -1.82 1.09 -1.60
CA VAL A 259 -1.83 1.37 -0.16
C VAL A 259 -2.53 0.23 0.57
N PHE A 260 -1.90 -0.32 1.59
CA PHE A 260 -2.51 -1.32 2.48
C PHE A 260 -2.78 -0.70 3.85
N ASP A 261 -4.01 -0.34 4.14
CA ASP A 261 -4.41 0.35 5.37
C ASP A 261 -5.36 -0.51 6.22
N ASP A 262 -4.88 -1.35 7.17
CA ASP A 262 -3.47 -1.60 7.53
C ASP A 262 -3.14 -3.10 7.60
N LEU A 263 -1.87 -3.44 7.44
CA LEU A 263 -1.40 -4.83 7.51
C LEU A 263 -1.36 -5.39 8.94
N THR A 264 -1.42 -4.57 9.97
CA THR A 264 -1.57 -5.03 11.36
C THR A 264 -2.87 -5.79 11.53
N LYS A 265 -3.96 -5.25 10.97
CA LYS A 265 -5.27 -5.91 11.01
C LYS A 265 -5.33 -7.15 10.14
N GLN A 266 -4.65 -7.15 8.98
CA GLN A 266 -4.48 -8.39 8.21
C GLN A 266 -3.80 -9.49 9.05
N ALA A 267 -2.75 -9.16 9.78
CA ALA A 267 -2.08 -10.10 10.65
C ALA A 267 -2.99 -10.62 11.77
N TRP A 268 -3.84 -9.76 12.34
CA TRP A 268 -4.83 -10.19 13.34
C TRP A 268 -5.87 -11.12 12.75
N ALA A 269 -6.38 -10.81 11.57
CA ALA A 269 -7.32 -11.68 10.85
C ALA A 269 -6.70 -13.04 10.53
N TYR A 270 -5.46 -13.06 10.05
CA TYR A 270 -4.73 -14.29 9.77
C TYR A 270 -4.46 -15.11 11.03
N ARG A 271 -4.13 -14.47 12.15
CA ARG A 271 -4.00 -15.12 13.47
C ARG A 271 -5.31 -15.79 13.88
N GLN A 272 -6.44 -15.09 13.75
CA GLN A 272 -7.76 -15.64 14.06
C GLN A 272 -8.07 -16.88 13.20
N VAL A 273 -7.91 -16.78 11.88
CA VAL A 273 -8.11 -17.90 10.96
C VAL A 273 -7.21 -19.08 11.31
N SER A 274 -5.94 -18.83 11.59
CA SER A 274 -4.96 -19.87 11.92
C SER A 274 -5.26 -20.60 13.23
N LEU A 275 -5.72 -19.86 14.25
CA LEU A 275 -6.14 -20.45 15.53
C LEU A 275 -7.39 -21.32 15.38
N LEU A 276 -8.37 -20.88 14.59
CA LEU A 276 -9.57 -21.65 14.29
C LEU A 276 -9.26 -22.91 13.46
N LEU A 277 -8.28 -22.84 12.57
CA LEU A 277 -7.74 -24.00 11.85
C LEU A 277 -6.84 -24.90 12.72
N ARG A 278 -6.68 -24.57 14.03
CA ARG A 278 -5.86 -25.31 15.00
C ARG A 278 -4.37 -25.38 14.62
N ARG A 279 -3.87 -24.40 13.86
CA ARG A 279 -2.42 -24.29 13.62
C ARG A 279 -1.70 -23.93 14.91
N PRO A 280 -0.51 -24.50 15.18
CA PRO A 280 0.22 -24.22 16.42
C PRO A 280 0.60 -22.74 16.51
N PRO A 281 0.26 -22.05 17.62
CA PRO A 281 0.60 -20.64 17.81
C PRO A 281 2.07 -20.48 18.18
N GLY A 282 2.69 -19.41 17.64
CA GLY A 282 4.00 -18.92 18.01
C GLY A 282 3.97 -17.69 18.90
N ARG A 283 4.93 -16.78 18.71
CA ARG A 283 5.02 -15.51 19.45
C ARG A 283 3.73 -14.69 19.28
N GLU A 284 3.20 -14.16 20.37
CA GLU A 284 1.95 -13.37 20.43
C GLU A 284 0.74 -14.09 19.79
N ALA A 285 0.76 -15.42 19.84
CA ALA A 285 -0.23 -16.31 19.22
C ALA A 285 -0.33 -16.21 17.68
N TYR A 286 0.61 -15.58 17.01
CA TYR A 286 0.69 -15.63 15.55
C TYR A 286 1.17 -17.00 15.06
N PRO A 287 0.69 -17.45 13.89
CA PRO A 287 1.22 -18.66 13.27
C PRO A 287 2.67 -18.45 12.82
N GLY A 288 3.43 -19.53 12.70
CA GLY A 288 4.85 -19.49 12.35
C GLY A 288 5.16 -18.86 10.99
N ASP A 289 4.18 -18.82 10.10
CA ASP A 289 4.27 -18.27 8.75
C ASP A 289 3.76 -16.81 8.60
N VAL A 290 3.57 -16.09 9.70
CA VAL A 290 3.11 -14.68 9.64
C VAL A 290 4.11 -13.76 8.93
N PHE A 291 5.40 -14.05 8.99
CA PHE A 291 6.41 -13.35 8.18
C PHE A 291 6.14 -13.58 6.68
N TYR A 292 5.88 -14.80 6.29
CA TYR A 292 5.59 -15.19 4.91
C TYR A 292 4.28 -14.58 4.40
N LEU A 293 3.28 -14.37 5.28
CA LEU A 293 2.06 -13.63 4.96
C LEU A 293 2.36 -12.28 4.32
N HIS A 294 3.22 -11.48 4.94
CA HIS A 294 3.54 -10.14 4.45
C HIS A 294 4.64 -10.15 3.38
N SER A 295 5.63 -11.05 3.49
CA SER A 295 6.73 -11.08 2.53
C SER A 295 6.28 -11.49 1.13
N ARG A 296 5.45 -12.54 1.00
CA ARG A 296 4.92 -12.94 -0.31
C ARG A 296 3.97 -11.92 -0.94
N LEU A 297 3.31 -11.09 -0.13
CA LEU A 297 2.51 -9.96 -0.60
C LEU A 297 3.41 -8.81 -1.08
N LEU A 298 4.31 -8.34 -0.23
CA LEU A 298 5.10 -7.13 -0.48
C LEU A 298 6.20 -7.35 -1.53
N GLU A 299 6.72 -8.56 -1.69
CA GLU A 299 7.67 -8.87 -2.77
C GLU A 299 7.06 -8.77 -4.17
N ARG A 300 5.73 -8.81 -4.29
CA ARG A 300 5.02 -8.59 -5.55
C ARG A 300 5.09 -7.12 -6.00
N ALA A 301 5.26 -6.19 -5.07
CA ALA A 301 5.54 -4.79 -5.38
C ALA A 301 6.99 -4.68 -5.88
N SER A 302 7.15 -4.26 -7.13
CA SER A 302 8.45 -4.18 -7.79
C SER A 302 8.35 -3.36 -9.08
N ARG A 303 9.49 -2.94 -9.60
CA ARG A 303 9.62 -2.46 -10.97
C ARG A 303 10.11 -3.60 -11.84
N ILE A 304 9.40 -3.87 -12.94
CA ILE A 304 9.74 -4.92 -13.90
C ILE A 304 10.32 -4.31 -15.20
N ASN A 305 11.25 -5.04 -15.81
CA ASN A 305 11.91 -4.59 -17.03
C ASN A 305 11.03 -4.77 -18.28
N ALA A 306 11.43 -4.14 -19.36
CA ALA A 306 10.69 -4.13 -20.62
C ALA A 306 10.56 -5.51 -21.28
N ASP A 307 11.59 -6.34 -21.16
CA ASP A 307 11.60 -7.70 -21.74
C ASP A 307 10.55 -8.57 -21.06
N TYR A 308 10.41 -8.43 -19.75
CA TYR A 308 9.40 -9.18 -18.99
C TYR A 308 7.99 -8.69 -19.29
N VAL A 309 7.77 -7.37 -19.44
CA VAL A 309 6.49 -6.81 -19.88
C VAL A 309 6.13 -7.32 -21.29
N GLU A 310 7.09 -7.37 -22.23
CA GLU A 310 6.86 -7.93 -23.55
C GLU A 310 6.46 -9.41 -23.48
N GLN A 311 7.12 -10.19 -22.64
CA GLN A 311 6.79 -11.61 -22.40
C GLN A 311 5.37 -11.77 -21.85
N LEU A 312 5.00 -11.02 -20.80
CA LEU A 312 3.68 -11.10 -20.16
C LEU A 312 2.55 -10.69 -21.09
N THR A 313 2.80 -9.73 -21.97
CA THR A 313 1.81 -9.23 -22.93
C THR A 313 1.78 -9.99 -24.26
N GLY A 314 2.58 -11.05 -24.39
CA GLY A 314 2.70 -11.81 -25.65
C GLY A 314 3.19 -10.94 -26.82
N GLY A 315 4.10 -10.01 -26.56
CA GLY A 315 4.69 -9.11 -27.55
C GLY A 315 3.85 -7.91 -27.94
N LYS A 316 2.70 -7.68 -27.27
CA LYS A 316 1.82 -6.54 -27.56
C LYS A 316 2.39 -5.21 -27.06
N VAL A 317 3.10 -5.21 -25.94
CA VAL A 317 3.73 -4.03 -25.35
C VAL A 317 5.24 -4.21 -25.41
N LYS A 318 5.93 -3.25 -26.05
CA LYS A 318 7.39 -3.30 -26.25
C LYS A 318 8.05 -2.05 -25.69
N GLY A 319 9.25 -2.22 -25.11
CA GLY A 319 10.09 -1.12 -24.64
C GLY A 319 9.54 -0.33 -23.45
N LYS A 320 8.49 -0.83 -22.78
CA LYS A 320 7.90 -0.21 -21.60
C LYS A 320 8.20 -1.02 -20.35
N THR A 321 8.62 -0.36 -19.30
CA THR A 321 8.74 -0.93 -17.96
C THR A 321 7.42 -0.74 -17.22
N GLY A 322 7.12 -1.61 -16.26
CA GLY A 322 5.96 -1.44 -15.38
C GLY A 322 6.38 -1.42 -13.91
N SER A 323 5.59 -0.78 -13.07
CA SER A 323 5.86 -0.77 -11.64
C SER A 323 4.61 -0.92 -10.79
N LEU A 324 4.78 -1.55 -9.62
CA LEU A 324 3.82 -1.55 -8.53
C LEU A 324 4.55 -1.09 -7.28
N THR A 325 4.23 0.13 -6.83
CA THR A 325 4.77 0.73 -5.62
C THR A 325 3.85 0.42 -4.46
N ALA A 326 4.37 -0.01 -3.32
CA ALA A 326 3.57 -0.33 -2.14
C ALA A 326 3.85 0.64 -0.99
N LEU A 327 2.76 1.16 -0.40
CA LEU A 327 2.75 1.89 0.86
C LEU A 327 1.97 1.06 1.90
N PRO A 328 2.59 0.03 2.51
CA PRO A 328 1.98 -0.67 3.63
C PRO A 328 1.92 0.24 4.85
N ILE A 329 0.81 0.14 5.60
CA ILE A 329 0.64 0.84 6.87
C ILE A 329 0.70 -0.20 7.99
N ILE A 330 1.46 0.12 9.03
CA ILE A 330 1.53 -0.64 10.28
C ILE A 330 1.19 0.28 11.45
N GLU A 331 0.33 -0.21 12.34
CA GLU A 331 -0.02 0.47 13.56
C GLU A 331 0.87 -0.02 14.72
N THR A 332 1.52 0.92 15.41
CA THR A 332 2.26 0.64 16.64
C THR A 332 1.41 0.98 17.87
N GLN A 333 1.85 0.51 19.03
CA GLN A 333 1.28 0.85 20.33
C GLN A 333 2.37 1.51 21.17
N ALA A 334 2.12 2.73 21.63
CA ALA A 334 3.07 3.53 22.41
C ALA A 334 4.46 3.67 21.76
N GLY A 335 4.50 3.78 20.43
CA GLY A 335 5.74 3.93 19.67
C GLY A 335 6.62 2.67 19.59
N ASP A 336 6.14 1.50 20.06
CA ASP A 336 6.94 0.27 20.06
C ASP A 336 7.10 -0.32 18.65
N VAL A 337 8.22 0.02 18.02
CA VAL A 337 8.63 -0.54 16.72
C VAL A 337 9.31 -1.91 16.86
N SER A 338 9.60 -2.37 18.09
CA SER A 338 10.24 -3.65 18.37
C SER A 338 9.25 -4.82 18.49
N ALA A 339 7.97 -4.52 18.46
CA ALA A 339 6.90 -5.52 18.44
C ALA A 339 7.02 -6.46 17.24
N PHE A 340 6.36 -7.62 17.30
CA PHE A 340 6.61 -8.71 16.35
C PHE A 340 6.22 -8.36 14.90
N VAL A 341 5.02 -7.84 14.66
CA VAL A 341 4.57 -7.48 13.31
C VAL A 341 5.35 -6.28 12.74
N PRO A 342 5.56 -5.16 13.48
CA PRO A 342 6.38 -4.06 13.00
C PRO A 342 7.78 -4.48 12.55
N THR A 343 8.51 -5.25 13.36
CA THR A 343 9.87 -5.71 13.01
C THR A 343 9.90 -6.56 11.75
N ASN A 344 8.92 -7.43 11.56
CA ASN A 344 8.80 -8.23 10.35
C ASN A 344 8.64 -7.34 9.11
N VAL A 345 7.71 -6.38 9.14
CA VAL A 345 7.42 -5.53 7.97
C VAL A 345 8.56 -4.55 7.69
N ILE A 346 9.21 -3.99 8.71
CA ILE A 346 10.42 -3.16 8.54
C ILE A 346 11.52 -3.93 7.80
N SER A 347 11.69 -5.22 8.09
CA SER A 347 12.71 -6.04 7.43
C SER A 347 12.39 -6.36 5.97
N ILE A 348 11.11 -6.43 5.61
CA ILE A 348 10.65 -6.74 4.24
C ILE A 348 10.70 -5.50 3.34
N THR A 349 10.46 -4.31 3.90
CA THR A 349 10.32 -3.07 3.14
C THR A 349 11.66 -2.39 2.83
N ASP A 350 11.65 -1.48 1.85
CA ASP A 350 12.82 -0.74 1.38
C ASP A 350 13.03 0.58 2.14
N GLY A 351 12.44 0.69 3.30
CA GLY A 351 12.48 1.86 4.20
C GLY A 351 11.16 2.07 4.93
N GLN A 352 11.13 3.11 5.75
CA GLN A 352 9.95 3.48 6.53
C GLN A 352 9.81 4.99 6.71
N ILE A 353 8.58 5.44 6.71
CA ILE A 353 8.13 6.77 7.14
C ILE A 353 7.55 6.61 8.54
N TYR A 354 8.27 7.09 9.55
CA TYR A 354 7.87 6.98 10.95
C TYR A 354 7.10 8.23 11.38
N LEU A 355 5.85 8.05 11.81
CA LEU A 355 4.98 9.10 12.33
C LEU A 355 4.96 9.03 13.85
N GLU A 356 5.41 10.11 14.49
CA GLU A 356 5.61 10.19 15.93
C GLU A 356 4.47 10.93 16.62
N THR A 357 3.95 10.35 17.70
CA THR A 357 2.83 10.91 18.46
C THR A 357 3.16 12.27 19.09
N ASP A 358 4.37 12.42 19.61
CA ASP A 358 4.80 13.67 20.25
C ASP A 358 4.88 14.83 19.25
N LEU A 359 5.37 14.57 18.04
CA LEU A 359 5.38 15.58 16.96
C LEU A 359 3.95 15.95 16.54
N PHE A 360 3.05 14.95 16.45
CA PHE A 360 1.65 15.18 16.11
C PHE A 360 0.95 16.07 17.16
N ASN A 361 1.17 15.77 18.44
CA ASN A 361 0.62 16.55 19.55
C ASN A 361 1.21 17.95 19.66
N ALA A 362 2.49 18.12 19.27
CA ALA A 362 3.15 19.42 19.15
C ALA A 362 2.67 20.25 17.94
N GLY A 363 1.72 19.74 17.14
CA GLY A 363 1.18 20.44 15.97
C GLY A 363 2.08 20.38 14.73
N ILE A 364 3.09 19.52 14.72
CA ILE A 364 3.92 19.26 13.54
C ILE A 364 3.23 18.22 12.70
N ARG A 365 2.66 18.63 11.57
CA ARG A 365 1.87 17.77 10.67
C ARG A 365 2.26 18.00 9.21
N PRO A 366 2.65 16.91 8.49
CA PRO A 366 2.75 15.52 8.92
C PRO A 366 3.81 15.30 10.02
N ALA A 367 3.52 14.40 10.96
CA ALA A 367 4.33 14.14 12.15
C ALA A 367 5.54 13.23 11.86
N ILE A 368 6.25 13.49 10.79
CA ILE A 368 7.34 12.64 10.29
C ILE A 368 8.60 12.84 11.12
N ASN A 369 9.07 11.78 11.74
CA ASN A 369 10.36 11.76 12.40
C ASN A 369 11.48 11.55 11.38
N ALA A 370 12.23 12.61 11.05
CA ALA A 370 13.32 12.60 10.08
C ALA A 370 14.50 11.70 10.48
N GLY A 371 14.69 11.44 11.78
CA GLY A 371 15.77 10.59 12.29
C GLY A 371 15.49 9.09 12.13
N LEU A 372 14.24 8.69 12.37
CA LEU A 372 13.78 7.28 12.29
C LEU A 372 13.27 6.89 10.91
N SER A 373 12.96 7.86 10.05
CA SER A 373 12.49 7.63 8.70
C SER A 373 13.67 7.44 7.75
N VAL A 374 13.59 6.41 6.92
CA VAL A 374 14.67 6.01 5.99
C VAL A 374 14.08 5.53 4.67
N SER A 375 14.61 6.02 3.56
CA SER A 375 14.42 5.42 2.23
C SER A 375 15.72 4.76 1.79
N ARG A 376 15.69 3.45 1.49
CA ARG A 376 16.87 2.72 0.99
C ARG A 376 17.16 3.01 -0.48
N VAL A 377 16.19 3.50 -1.23
CA VAL A 377 16.36 3.97 -2.61
C VAL A 377 16.96 5.38 -2.63
N GLY A 378 16.50 6.24 -1.73
CA GLY A 378 17.05 7.57 -1.51
C GLY A 378 17.03 8.45 -2.76
N GLY A 379 18.12 9.16 -3.01
CA GLY A 379 18.22 10.15 -4.08
C GLY A 379 18.07 9.63 -5.52
N ALA A 380 18.03 8.32 -5.75
CA ALA A 380 17.69 7.74 -7.05
C ALA A 380 16.18 7.90 -7.36
N ALA A 381 15.34 8.01 -6.32
CA ALA A 381 13.91 8.25 -6.40
C ALA A 381 13.53 9.73 -6.26
N GLN A 382 14.42 10.65 -6.57
CA GLN A 382 14.15 12.10 -6.54
C GLN A 382 14.37 12.73 -7.90
N THR A 383 13.59 13.78 -8.20
CA THR A 383 13.92 14.68 -9.30
C THR A 383 15.22 15.42 -8.99
N LYS A 384 15.97 15.85 -10.01
CA LYS A 384 17.27 16.49 -9.82
C LYS A 384 17.16 17.76 -8.96
N ILE A 385 16.10 18.56 -9.16
CA ILE A 385 15.85 19.78 -8.39
C ILE A 385 15.59 19.49 -6.91
N ILE A 386 14.71 18.54 -6.59
CA ILE A 386 14.40 18.17 -5.21
C ILE A 386 15.62 17.54 -4.52
N LYS A 387 16.36 16.69 -5.22
CA LYS A 387 17.60 16.10 -4.70
C LYS A 387 18.64 17.17 -4.32
N LYS A 388 18.77 18.20 -5.15
CA LYS A 388 19.74 19.28 -4.91
C LYS A 388 19.34 20.17 -3.75
N LEU A 389 18.08 20.61 -3.71
CA LEU A 389 17.56 21.54 -2.71
C LEU A 389 17.21 20.87 -1.37
N GLY A 390 16.75 19.63 -1.39
CA GLY A 390 16.37 18.87 -0.20
C GLY A 390 17.54 18.35 0.63
N GLY A 391 18.75 18.26 0.06
CA GLY A 391 19.93 17.70 0.73
C GLY A 391 20.31 18.40 2.03
N GLY A 392 20.16 19.73 2.09
CA GLY A 392 20.41 20.54 3.29
C GLY A 392 19.36 20.41 4.39
N ILE A 393 18.13 20.07 4.04
CA ILE A 393 16.98 20.02 4.96
C ILE A 393 17.16 18.93 6.02
N ARG A 394 17.49 17.73 5.61
CA ARG A 394 17.69 16.60 6.53
C ARG A 394 18.82 16.86 7.52
N LEU A 395 19.92 17.45 7.03
CA LEU A 395 21.06 17.81 7.87
C LEU A 395 20.67 18.89 8.89
N ALA A 396 19.96 19.93 8.45
CA ALA A 396 19.49 21.01 9.33
C ALA A 396 18.57 20.49 10.45
N LEU A 397 17.66 19.55 10.12
CA LEU A 397 16.77 18.93 11.13
C LEU A 397 17.52 18.01 12.09
N ALA A 398 18.51 17.26 11.62
CA ALA A 398 19.34 16.43 12.49
C ALA A 398 20.12 17.29 13.49
N GLN A 399 20.79 18.35 13.03
CA GLN A 399 21.50 19.30 13.88
C GLN A 399 20.55 20.00 14.87
N TYR A 400 19.38 20.43 14.39
CA TYR A 400 18.38 21.04 15.25
C TYR A 400 17.96 20.13 16.41
N ARG A 401 17.72 18.84 16.16
CA ARG A 401 17.33 17.90 17.21
C ARG A 401 18.41 17.70 18.26
N GLU A 402 19.65 17.54 17.84
CA GLU A 402 20.78 17.44 18.76
C GLU A 402 20.92 18.70 19.61
N LEU A 403 20.90 19.86 18.98
CA LEU A 403 21.07 21.14 19.66
C LEU A 403 19.87 21.50 20.55
N ALA A 404 18.64 21.20 20.14
CA ALA A 404 17.44 21.47 20.92
C ALA A 404 17.44 20.73 22.27
N ALA A 405 17.96 19.50 22.31
CA ALA A 405 18.12 18.74 23.54
C ALA A 405 19.12 19.41 24.51
N PHE A 406 20.24 19.96 24.00
CA PHE A 406 21.23 20.69 24.81
C PHE A 406 20.74 22.07 25.20
N ALA A 407 20.00 22.76 24.33
CA ALA A 407 19.52 24.14 24.58
C ALA A 407 18.57 24.25 25.78
N GLN A 408 17.93 23.15 26.19
CA GLN A 408 17.09 23.12 27.40
C GLN A 408 17.91 23.27 28.70
N PHE A 409 19.20 22.95 28.66
CA PHE A 409 20.07 22.93 29.83
C PHE A 409 21.15 24.02 29.81
N ALA A 410 21.37 24.70 28.68
CA ALA A 410 22.42 25.71 28.53
C ALA A 410 21.87 27.13 28.70
N SER A 411 22.42 27.88 29.66
CA SER A 411 22.06 29.30 29.91
C SER A 411 22.62 30.26 28.86
N ASP A 412 23.75 29.92 28.24
CA ASP A 412 24.44 30.74 27.21
C ASP A 412 24.76 29.88 25.99
N LEU A 413 24.10 30.21 24.86
CA LEU A 413 24.36 29.60 23.55
C LEU A 413 25.24 30.58 22.74
N ASP A 414 26.27 30.06 22.08
CA ASP A 414 27.04 30.80 21.12
C ASP A 414 26.20 31.21 19.90
N GLU A 415 26.62 32.22 19.15
CA GLU A 415 25.87 32.76 18.02
C GLU A 415 25.61 31.72 16.91
N THR A 416 26.59 30.82 16.67
CA THR A 416 26.51 29.80 15.66
C THR A 416 25.42 28.76 16.00
N THR A 417 25.42 28.29 17.23
CA THR A 417 24.41 27.37 17.76
C THR A 417 23.00 27.96 17.72
N ARG A 418 22.88 29.25 18.06
CA ARG A 418 21.62 30.00 18.00
C ARG A 418 21.09 30.06 16.56
N LYS A 419 21.94 30.39 15.58
CA LYS A 419 21.56 30.42 14.15
C LYS A 419 21.11 29.04 13.64
N GLN A 420 21.80 27.97 14.05
CA GLN A 420 21.42 26.61 13.68
C GLN A 420 20.06 26.23 14.27
N LEU A 421 19.80 26.59 15.53
CA LEU A 421 18.49 26.34 16.16
C LEU A 421 17.37 27.13 15.47
N ASP A 422 17.61 28.41 15.13
CA ASP A 422 16.63 29.23 14.43
C ASP A 422 16.34 28.68 13.02
N ARG A 423 17.38 28.28 12.29
CA ARG A 423 17.21 27.63 10.98
C ARG A 423 16.40 26.34 11.11
N GLY A 424 16.69 25.47 12.09
CA GLY A 424 15.97 24.24 12.33
C GLY A 424 14.49 24.45 12.68
N LYS A 425 14.17 25.47 13.48
CA LYS A 425 12.79 25.87 13.79
C LYS A 425 12.03 26.28 12.51
N ARG A 426 12.67 27.11 11.67
CA ARG A 426 12.09 27.57 10.40
C ARG A 426 11.83 26.43 9.42
N VAL A 427 12.82 25.53 9.27
CA VAL A 427 12.67 24.33 8.45
C VAL A 427 11.51 23.46 8.96
N THR A 428 11.42 23.25 10.28
CA THR A 428 10.32 22.47 10.88
C THR A 428 8.97 23.10 10.60
N GLU A 429 8.85 24.42 10.69
CA GLU A 429 7.60 25.13 10.41
C GLU A 429 7.21 25.05 8.93
N LEU A 430 8.17 25.23 8.03
CA LEU A 430 7.93 25.15 6.58
C LEU A 430 7.64 23.73 6.06
N LEU A 431 8.06 22.70 6.79
CA LEU A 431 7.70 21.32 6.45
C LEU A 431 6.27 20.94 6.87
N LYS A 432 5.62 21.75 7.68
CA LYS A 432 4.19 21.57 7.97
C LYS A 432 3.37 21.76 6.69
N GLN A 433 2.36 20.92 6.54
CA GLN A 433 1.50 20.93 5.35
C GLN A 433 0.10 20.50 5.75
N PRO A 434 -0.96 21.22 5.32
CA PRO A 434 -2.34 20.78 5.53
C PRO A 434 -2.62 19.44 4.87
N GLN A 435 -3.53 18.68 5.44
CA GLN A 435 -4.01 17.44 4.83
C GLN A 435 -4.76 17.74 3.52
N TYR A 436 -4.68 16.84 2.56
CA TYR A 436 -5.36 16.92 1.27
C TYR A 436 -4.94 18.12 0.43
N SER A 437 -3.72 18.56 0.62
CA SER A 437 -3.14 19.70 -0.09
C SER A 437 -1.73 19.38 -0.59
N PRO A 438 -1.58 18.36 -1.44
CA PRO A 438 -0.28 18.01 -2.00
C PRO A 438 0.25 19.15 -2.87
N LEU A 439 1.56 19.37 -2.84
CA LEU A 439 2.26 20.38 -3.62
C LEU A 439 2.88 19.76 -4.88
N SER A 440 2.95 20.56 -5.93
CA SER A 440 3.70 20.22 -7.14
C SER A 440 5.22 20.26 -6.88
N VAL A 441 6.00 19.63 -7.76
CA VAL A 441 7.47 19.65 -7.70
C VAL A 441 8.00 21.07 -7.71
N ALA A 442 7.43 21.95 -8.53
CA ALA A 442 7.83 23.35 -8.63
C ALA A 442 7.54 24.12 -7.34
N GLU A 443 6.36 23.97 -6.74
CA GLU A 443 6.04 24.62 -5.46
C GLU A 443 6.98 24.18 -4.34
N MET A 444 7.25 22.87 -4.24
CA MET A 444 8.23 22.35 -3.28
C MET A 444 9.63 22.92 -3.52
N ALA A 445 10.06 22.96 -4.77
CA ALA A 445 11.37 23.47 -5.14
C ALA A 445 11.52 24.94 -4.76
N VAL A 446 10.50 25.76 -4.99
CA VAL A 446 10.47 27.18 -4.61
C VAL A 446 10.60 27.35 -3.09
N THR A 447 9.84 26.58 -2.31
CA THR A 447 9.93 26.60 -0.84
C THR A 447 11.34 26.20 -0.36
N LEU A 448 11.86 25.07 -0.86
CA LEU A 448 13.18 24.58 -0.48
C LEU A 448 14.30 25.55 -0.86
N TYR A 449 14.19 26.20 -2.03
CA TYR A 449 15.13 27.21 -2.48
C TYR A 449 15.12 28.44 -1.58
N ALA A 450 13.94 28.92 -1.19
CA ALA A 450 13.81 30.07 -0.29
C ALA A 450 14.44 29.79 1.08
N VAL A 451 14.31 28.57 1.59
CA VAL A 451 14.95 28.12 2.84
C VAL A 451 16.45 28.03 2.70
N ASP A 452 16.94 27.39 1.64
CA ASP A 452 18.38 27.16 1.44
C ASP A 452 19.12 28.51 1.16
N GLY A 453 18.46 29.40 0.43
CA GLY A 453 18.98 30.74 0.12
C GLY A 453 18.89 31.75 1.27
N GLY A 454 18.34 31.41 2.44
CA GLY A 454 18.22 32.28 3.60
C GLY A 454 17.12 33.36 3.49
N PHE A 455 16.25 33.30 2.48
CA PHE A 455 15.16 34.28 2.29
C PHE A 455 14.11 34.23 3.40
N THR A 456 14.09 33.16 4.17
CA THR A 456 13.18 32.97 5.30
C THR A 456 13.74 33.49 6.62
N ASP A 457 15.02 33.87 6.69
CA ASP A 457 15.73 34.18 7.95
C ASP A 457 15.18 35.41 8.66
N THR A 458 14.65 36.39 7.93
CA THR A 458 14.07 37.62 8.46
C THR A 458 12.57 37.53 8.74
N VAL A 459 11.91 36.45 8.29
CA VAL A 459 10.47 36.26 8.44
C VAL A 459 10.18 35.72 9.85
N PRO A 460 9.21 36.25 10.60
CA PRO A 460 8.77 35.66 11.86
C PRO A 460 8.27 34.21 11.65
N VAL A 461 8.61 33.30 12.56
CA VAL A 461 8.29 31.87 12.42
C VAL A 461 6.79 31.64 12.21
N GLU A 462 5.95 32.41 12.93
CA GLU A 462 4.49 32.32 12.86
C GLU A 462 3.92 32.76 11.50
N LYS A 463 4.69 33.53 10.73
CA LYS A 463 4.30 34.03 9.40
C LYS A 463 4.88 33.22 8.23
N LEU A 464 5.68 32.18 8.51
CA LEU A 464 6.32 31.39 7.44
C LEU A 464 5.31 30.68 6.52
N GLY A 465 4.17 30.26 7.05
CA GLY A 465 3.10 29.69 6.24
C GLY A 465 2.43 30.72 5.30
N ASP A 466 2.27 31.97 5.77
CA ASP A 466 1.75 33.06 4.93
C ASP A 466 2.76 33.44 3.85
N PHE A 467 4.02 33.55 4.23
CA PHE A 467 5.14 33.78 3.31
C PHE A 467 5.18 32.71 2.20
N GLU A 468 5.10 31.43 2.54
CA GLU A 468 5.11 30.32 1.57
C GLU A 468 3.95 30.45 0.58
N ARG A 469 2.72 30.70 1.07
CA ARG A 469 1.54 30.85 0.20
C ARG A 469 1.68 32.05 -0.73
N ALA A 470 2.14 33.18 -0.22
CA ALA A 470 2.36 34.38 -1.01
C ALA A 470 3.45 34.18 -2.06
N LEU A 471 4.57 33.53 -1.69
CA LEU A 471 5.65 33.18 -2.62
C LEU A 471 5.17 32.24 -3.74
N HIS A 472 4.42 31.19 -3.41
CA HIS A 472 3.84 30.30 -4.43
C HIS A 472 2.90 31.04 -5.38
N SER A 473 2.07 31.97 -4.85
CA SER A 473 1.19 32.78 -5.67
C SER A 473 1.95 33.72 -6.61
N HIS A 474 3.01 34.36 -6.09
CA HIS A 474 3.88 35.21 -6.89
C HIS A 474 4.54 34.44 -8.04
N MET A 475 5.12 33.27 -7.74
CA MET A 475 5.77 32.43 -8.75
C MET A 475 4.78 31.89 -9.80
N LYS A 476 3.59 31.50 -9.40
CA LYS A 476 2.54 31.05 -10.33
C LYS A 476 2.07 32.12 -11.29
N VAL A 477 2.00 33.36 -10.83
CA VAL A 477 1.53 34.50 -11.65
C VAL A 477 2.63 35.04 -12.56
N ASN A 478 3.81 35.26 -12.02
CA ASN A 478 4.89 35.97 -12.71
C ASN A 478 5.89 35.06 -13.41
N TYR A 479 5.99 33.78 -12.98
CA TYR A 479 6.95 32.79 -13.47
C TYR A 479 6.27 31.46 -13.83
N ALA A 480 5.06 31.53 -14.42
CA ALA A 480 4.27 30.34 -14.77
C ALA A 480 5.03 29.36 -15.68
N GLU A 481 5.72 29.85 -16.69
CA GLU A 481 6.50 29.00 -17.62
C GLU A 481 7.64 28.26 -16.91
N LEU A 482 8.30 28.90 -15.96
CA LEU A 482 9.32 28.27 -15.11
C LEU A 482 8.70 27.16 -14.25
N MET A 483 7.56 27.44 -13.61
CA MET A 483 6.85 26.45 -12.79
C MET A 483 6.43 25.22 -13.61
N ASP A 484 5.90 25.43 -14.79
CA ASP A 484 5.52 24.36 -15.70
C ASP A 484 6.73 23.56 -16.19
N LYS A 485 7.83 24.22 -16.53
CA LYS A 485 9.08 23.59 -16.91
C LYS A 485 9.67 22.72 -15.81
N ILE A 486 9.65 23.19 -14.55
CA ILE A 486 10.10 22.41 -13.39
C ILE A 486 9.19 21.19 -13.18
N ASN A 487 7.88 21.36 -13.25
CA ASN A 487 6.94 20.26 -13.09
C ASN A 487 7.09 19.19 -14.19
N ALA A 488 7.40 19.59 -15.41
CA ALA A 488 7.57 18.68 -16.53
C ALA A 488 8.92 17.93 -16.51
N THR A 489 10.00 18.61 -16.12
CA THR A 489 11.37 18.05 -16.26
C THR A 489 11.99 17.61 -14.93
N GLY A 490 11.66 18.28 -13.83
CA GLY A 490 12.32 18.09 -12.54
C GLY A 490 13.83 18.42 -12.56
N ASP A 491 14.30 19.13 -13.59
CA ASP A 491 15.71 19.45 -13.77
C ASP A 491 16.17 20.65 -12.91
N TRP A 492 17.49 20.75 -12.74
CA TRP A 492 18.14 21.85 -12.03
C TRP A 492 19.31 22.39 -12.89
N GLY A 493 18.96 22.96 -14.04
CA GLY A 493 19.93 23.60 -14.95
C GLY A 493 20.16 25.07 -14.59
N ASP A 494 21.19 25.69 -15.19
CA ASP A 494 21.59 27.07 -14.89
C ASP A 494 20.49 28.07 -15.23
N GLU A 495 19.70 27.84 -16.29
CA GLU A 495 18.55 28.67 -16.65
C GLU A 495 17.47 28.65 -15.55
N ILE A 496 17.03 27.44 -15.14
CA ILE A 496 16.04 27.29 -14.07
C ILE A 496 16.52 27.94 -12.77
N LYS A 497 17.81 27.77 -12.47
CA LYS A 497 18.42 28.35 -11.28
C LYS A 497 18.44 29.88 -11.32
N ALA A 498 18.75 30.48 -12.47
CA ALA A 498 18.78 31.93 -12.64
C ALA A 498 17.38 32.54 -12.51
N GLU A 499 16.37 31.95 -13.20
CA GLU A 499 14.99 32.43 -13.12
C GLU A 499 14.37 32.19 -11.72
N MET A 500 14.64 31.05 -11.08
CA MET A 500 14.23 30.79 -9.70
C MET A 500 14.80 31.85 -8.74
N LYS A 501 16.10 32.16 -8.86
CA LYS A 501 16.75 33.18 -8.07
C LYS A 501 16.08 34.52 -8.26
N GLN A 502 15.90 34.94 -9.51
CA GLN A 502 15.27 36.22 -9.83
C GLN A 502 13.86 36.31 -9.22
N GLY A 503 13.01 35.30 -9.42
CA GLY A 503 11.63 35.33 -8.91
C GLY A 503 11.53 35.39 -7.39
N VAL A 504 12.41 34.64 -6.69
CA VAL A 504 12.42 34.65 -5.22
C VAL A 504 13.01 35.98 -4.68
N GLU A 505 14.04 36.54 -5.32
CA GLU A 505 14.61 37.86 -4.95
C GLU A 505 13.61 39.00 -5.18
N GLU A 506 12.90 39.02 -6.29
CA GLU A 506 11.82 39.99 -6.56
C GLU A 506 10.72 39.90 -5.51
N PHE A 507 10.28 38.69 -5.16
CA PHE A 507 9.30 38.50 -4.10
C PHE A 507 9.80 39.01 -2.75
N ALA A 508 11.06 38.71 -2.39
CA ALA A 508 11.65 39.15 -1.12
C ALA A 508 11.74 40.68 -0.98
N GLN A 509 11.87 41.40 -2.10
CA GLN A 509 11.91 42.86 -2.13
C GLN A 509 10.55 43.53 -2.10
N THR A 510 9.53 42.89 -2.68
CA THR A 510 8.22 43.50 -2.94
C THR A 510 7.08 42.85 -2.17
N GLY A 511 7.29 41.64 -1.65
CA GLY A 511 6.24 40.83 -1.04
C GLY A 511 5.78 41.37 0.31
N SER A 512 4.47 41.51 0.44
CA SER A 512 3.80 41.69 1.73
C SER A 512 3.06 40.37 2.07
N TYR A 513 3.33 39.80 3.23
CA TYR A 513 2.79 38.56 3.73
C TYR A 513 2.38 38.64 5.20
#